data_00bcdb6c495429b82cbf6ca0555f4f15
#
_entry.id   00bcdb6c495429b82cbf6ca0555f4f15
#
_cell.length_a   1.000
_cell.length_b   1.000
_cell.length_c   1.000
_cell.angle_alpha   90.00
_cell.angle_beta   90.00
_cell.angle_gamma   90.00
#
_symmetry.space_group_name_H-M   'P 1'
#
loop_
_entity.id
_entity.type
_entity.pdbx_description
1 polymer ?
#
loop_
_entity_poly.entity_id
_entity_poly.type
_entity_poly.pdbx_seq_one_letter_code
_entity_poly.pdbx_strand_id
1 'polypeptide(L)'
;MNPFLISVAAVALAEIGDKTQLLSLLLAARYRKPVPIIVGILLSTLLNHALAALVGEWIGRALGPDAIRWGIGISFLAIALWTLKPDKLDENDAAKSHGSVFIITFVAFFLAEMGDKTQVATVLLAAKFHALYAVVLGTTVGMRIANVPAVLLGKAAADRIPFQAVRLVAAGLFALLGAAALVTGG
;
A
#
# COMPACT_ATOMS: atom_id res chain seq x y z
N MET A 1 -12.25 -5.86 -15.78
CA MET A 1 -12.24 -5.07 -14.51
C MET A 1 -11.32 -3.86 -14.68
N ASN A 2 -11.61 -2.72 -14.06
CA ASN A 2 -10.78 -1.52 -14.20
C ASN A 2 -9.54 -1.61 -13.28
N PRO A 3 -8.31 -1.72 -13.84
CA PRO A 3 -7.09 -1.89 -13.03
C PRO A 3 -6.85 -0.75 -12.05
N PHE A 4 -7.15 0.50 -12.45
CA PHE A 4 -6.99 1.67 -11.61
C PHE A 4 -7.90 1.60 -10.36
N LEU A 5 -9.20 1.36 -10.54
CA LEU A 5 -10.14 1.32 -9.42
C LEU A 5 -9.87 0.17 -8.45
N ILE A 6 -9.48 -1.00 -8.98
CA ILE A 6 -9.10 -2.15 -8.13
C ILE A 6 -7.85 -1.81 -7.32
N SER A 7 -6.85 -1.18 -7.94
CA SER A 7 -5.62 -0.78 -7.26
C SER A 7 -5.88 0.28 -6.18
N VAL A 8 -6.75 1.26 -6.46
CA VAL A 8 -7.19 2.25 -5.45
C VAL A 8 -7.82 1.54 -4.26
N ALA A 9 -8.82 0.68 -4.51
CA ALA A 9 -9.57 0.02 -3.43
C ALA A 9 -8.68 -0.92 -2.62
N ALA A 10 -7.86 -1.74 -3.28
CA ALA A 10 -6.99 -2.70 -2.63
C ALA A 10 -6.00 -2.01 -1.68
N VAL A 11 -5.31 -0.96 -2.16
CA VAL A 11 -4.32 -0.25 -1.34
C VAL A 11 -4.98 0.63 -0.29
N ALA A 12 -6.04 1.39 -0.63
CA ALA A 12 -6.72 2.22 0.36
C ALA A 12 -7.23 1.43 1.55
N LEU A 13 -7.84 0.26 1.30
CA LEU A 13 -8.32 -0.61 2.38
C LEU A 13 -7.19 -1.27 3.16
N ALA A 14 -6.12 -1.69 2.49
CA ALA A 14 -4.97 -2.32 3.15
C ALA A 14 -4.20 -1.35 4.06
N GLU A 15 -4.16 -0.07 3.68
CA GLU A 15 -3.42 0.97 4.39
C GLU A 15 -4.15 1.53 5.62
N ILE A 16 -5.48 1.49 5.65
CA ILE A 16 -6.22 1.98 6.81
C ILE A 16 -5.92 1.10 8.03
N GLY A 17 -5.31 1.69 9.05
CA GLY A 17 -4.85 1.00 10.27
C GLY A 17 -3.49 0.31 10.13
N ASP A 18 -2.76 0.60 9.06
CA ASP A 18 -1.40 0.09 8.84
C ASP A 18 -0.32 0.94 9.52
N LYS A 19 0.91 0.41 9.58
CA LYS A 19 2.09 1.11 10.15
C LYS A 19 2.36 2.46 9.51
N THR A 20 2.14 2.61 8.20
CA THR A 20 2.33 3.86 7.47
C THR A 20 1.32 4.94 7.83
N GLN A 21 0.07 4.57 8.12
CA GLN A 21 -0.91 5.51 8.67
C GLN A 21 -0.50 5.98 10.07
N LEU A 22 0.02 5.08 10.93
CA LEU A 22 0.55 5.46 12.24
C LEU A 22 1.79 6.36 12.11
N LEU A 23 2.67 6.08 11.15
CA LEU A 23 3.82 6.93 10.82
C LEU A 23 3.38 8.32 10.36
N SER A 24 2.35 8.41 9.53
CA SER A 24 1.73 9.67 9.11
C SER A 24 1.27 10.51 10.30
N LEU A 25 0.56 9.89 11.24
CA LEU A 25 0.11 10.54 12.47
C LEU A 25 1.28 11.04 13.33
N LEU A 26 2.31 10.21 13.49
CA LEU A 26 3.50 10.54 14.27
C LEU A 26 4.26 11.74 13.67
N LEU A 27 4.50 11.72 12.36
CA LEU A 27 5.17 12.81 11.66
C LEU A 27 4.36 14.11 11.71
N ALA A 28 3.03 14.02 11.55
CA ALA A 28 2.15 15.17 11.65
C ALA A 28 2.15 15.78 13.04
N ALA A 29 2.09 14.96 14.10
CA ALA A 29 2.15 15.41 15.49
C ALA A 29 3.50 16.07 15.82
N ARG A 30 4.60 15.47 15.36
CA ARG A 30 5.97 15.91 15.65
C ARG A 30 6.34 17.19 14.93
N TYR A 31 6.07 17.29 13.63
CA TYR A 31 6.57 18.37 12.79
C TYR A 31 5.54 19.47 12.55
N ARG A 32 4.24 19.17 12.62
CA ARG A 32 3.13 20.14 12.38
C ARG A 32 3.25 20.89 11.05
N LYS A 33 3.81 20.24 10.03
CA LYS A 33 4.01 20.78 8.68
C LYS A 33 3.37 19.84 7.65
N PRO A 34 2.05 19.93 7.42
CA PRO A 34 1.33 18.95 6.61
C PRO A 34 1.81 18.89 5.15
N VAL A 35 2.10 20.02 4.53
CA VAL A 35 2.47 20.06 3.10
C VAL A 35 3.74 19.26 2.81
N PRO A 36 4.92 19.50 3.44
CA PRO A 36 6.10 18.70 3.17
C PRO A 36 5.93 17.23 3.54
N ILE A 37 5.10 16.89 4.54
CA ILE A 37 4.79 15.49 4.88
C ILE A 37 3.98 14.86 3.74
N ILE A 38 2.91 15.47 3.28
CA ILE A 38 2.05 14.94 2.19
C ILE A 38 2.85 14.76 0.90
N VAL A 39 3.74 15.72 0.57
CA VAL A 39 4.60 15.63 -0.62
C VAL A 39 5.64 14.51 -0.46
N GLY A 40 6.23 14.38 0.73
CA GLY A 40 7.16 13.28 1.05
C GLY A 40 6.50 11.91 0.90
N ILE A 41 5.30 11.72 1.46
CA ILE A 41 4.50 10.51 1.29
C ILE A 41 4.22 10.24 -0.19
N LEU A 42 3.76 11.26 -0.93
CA LEU A 42 3.43 11.12 -2.34
C LEU A 42 4.61 10.61 -3.16
N LEU A 43 5.77 11.27 -3.05
CA LEU A 43 6.92 10.94 -3.88
C LEU A 43 7.57 9.60 -3.47
N SER A 44 7.60 9.30 -2.18
CA SER A 44 8.05 8.02 -1.66
C SER A 44 7.17 6.87 -2.18
N THR A 45 5.87 6.99 -2.04
CA THR A 45 4.89 5.99 -2.51
C THR A 45 4.96 5.82 -4.02
N LEU A 46 5.00 6.92 -4.77
CA LEU A 46 5.07 6.87 -6.23
C LEU A 46 6.32 6.10 -6.69
N LEU A 47 7.47 6.37 -6.08
CA LEU A 47 8.71 5.67 -6.39
C LEU A 47 8.64 4.18 -6.02
N ASN A 48 8.20 3.86 -4.81
CA ASN A 48 8.05 2.46 -4.36
C ASN A 48 7.10 1.67 -5.24
N HIS A 49 5.92 2.22 -5.51
CA HIS A 49 4.90 1.53 -6.31
C HIS A 49 5.30 1.46 -7.79
N ALA A 50 6.01 2.44 -8.32
CA ALA A 50 6.57 2.36 -9.68
C ALA A 50 7.60 1.23 -9.80
N LEU A 51 8.54 1.14 -8.85
CA LEU A 51 9.52 0.04 -8.83
C LEU A 51 8.84 -1.32 -8.67
N ALA A 52 7.89 -1.44 -7.74
CA ALA A 52 7.11 -2.66 -7.53
C ALA A 52 6.33 -3.07 -8.79
N ALA A 53 5.66 -2.12 -9.43
CA ALA A 53 4.88 -2.38 -10.64
C ALA A 53 5.74 -2.77 -11.84
N LEU A 54 6.94 -2.19 -11.98
CA LEU A 54 7.91 -2.59 -13.01
C LEU A 54 8.35 -4.05 -12.81
N VAL A 55 8.65 -4.44 -11.57
CA VAL A 55 8.97 -5.83 -11.23
C VAL A 55 7.77 -6.74 -11.53
N GLY A 56 6.57 -6.33 -11.17
CA GLY A 56 5.35 -7.09 -11.44
C GLY A 56 5.09 -7.27 -12.94
N GLU A 57 5.24 -6.22 -13.72
CA GLU A 57 5.08 -6.29 -15.18
C GLU A 57 6.14 -7.19 -15.83
N TRP A 58 7.40 -7.13 -15.35
CA TRP A 58 8.45 -8.03 -15.80
C TRP A 58 8.13 -9.50 -15.47
N ILE A 59 7.70 -9.79 -14.24
CA ILE A 59 7.25 -11.14 -13.83
C ILE A 59 6.10 -11.60 -14.71
N GLY A 60 5.11 -10.74 -14.94
CA GLY A 60 3.94 -11.05 -15.76
C GLY A 60 4.28 -11.40 -17.23
N ARG A 61 5.37 -10.84 -17.75
CA ARG A 61 5.88 -11.17 -19.09
C ARG A 61 6.81 -12.39 -19.14
N ALA A 62 7.53 -12.63 -18.05
CA ALA A 62 8.55 -13.70 -17.98
C ALA A 62 7.96 -15.07 -17.69
N LEU A 63 6.83 -15.14 -16.98
CA LEU A 63 6.19 -16.37 -16.57
C LEU A 63 5.03 -16.75 -17.50
N GLY A 64 4.85 -18.07 -17.68
CA GLY A 64 3.70 -18.58 -18.43
C GLY A 64 2.37 -18.38 -17.68
N PRO A 65 1.22 -18.44 -18.41
CA PRO A 65 -0.10 -18.14 -17.86
C PRO A 65 -0.46 -18.93 -16.60
N ASP A 66 -0.13 -20.21 -16.56
CA ASP A 66 -0.43 -21.06 -15.40
C ASP A 66 0.41 -20.67 -14.18
N ALA A 67 1.70 -20.39 -14.36
CA ALA A 67 2.56 -19.94 -13.27
C ALA A 67 2.10 -18.60 -12.69
N ILE A 68 1.68 -17.67 -13.55
CA ILE A 68 1.11 -16.38 -13.15
C ILE A 68 -0.20 -16.58 -12.40
N ARG A 69 -1.11 -17.39 -12.94
CA ARG A 69 -2.40 -17.69 -12.32
C ARG A 69 -2.24 -18.20 -10.90
N TRP A 70 -1.46 -19.26 -10.72
CA TRP A 70 -1.23 -19.86 -9.41
C TRP A 70 -0.42 -18.94 -8.49
N GLY A 71 0.65 -18.32 -9.01
CA GLY A 71 1.48 -17.40 -8.25
C GLY A 71 0.68 -16.21 -7.72
N ILE A 72 -0.09 -15.53 -8.56
CA ILE A 72 -0.93 -14.39 -8.17
C ILE A 72 -2.02 -14.84 -7.20
N GLY A 73 -2.73 -15.92 -7.50
CA GLY A 73 -3.84 -16.40 -6.68
C GLY A 73 -3.41 -16.75 -5.26
N ILE A 74 -2.36 -17.56 -5.13
CA ILE A 74 -1.81 -17.95 -3.81
C ILE A 74 -1.27 -16.73 -3.07
N SER A 75 -0.55 -15.84 -3.76
CA SER A 75 0.03 -14.64 -3.12
C SER A 75 -1.05 -13.70 -2.61
N PHE A 76 -2.15 -13.48 -3.34
CA PHE A 76 -3.27 -12.67 -2.84
C PHE A 76 -3.96 -13.31 -1.63
N LEU A 77 -4.09 -14.65 -1.59
CA LEU A 77 -4.61 -15.35 -0.42
C LEU A 77 -3.67 -15.21 0.78
N ALA A 78 -2.35 -15.27 0.56
CA ALA A 78 -1.36 -15.02 1.61
C ALA A 78 -1.44 -13.58 2.14
N ILE A 79 -1.59 -12.57 1.26
CA ILE A 79 -1.80 -11.17 1.66
C ILE A 79 -3.12 -11.02 2.44
N ALA A 80 -4.19 -11.71 2.05
CA ALA A 80 -5.45 -11.68 2.79
C ALA A 80 -5.25 -12.13 4.24
N LEU A 81 -4.53 -13.21 4.47
CA LEU A 81 -4.18 -13.70 5.81
C LEU A 81 -3.26 -12.72 6.55
N TRP A 82 -2.26 -12.16 5.87
CA TRP A 82 -1.36 -11.16 6.45
C TRP A 82 -2.12 -9.92 6.91
N THR A 83 -3.06 -9.43 6.11
CA THR A 83 -3.87 -8.23 6.42
C THR A 83 -4.70 -8.39 7.69
N LEU A 84 -5.04 -9.59 8.11
CA LEU A 84 -5.75 -9.83 9.37
C LEU A 84 -4.89 -9.54 10.61
N LYS A 85 -3.56 -9.64 10.49
CA LYS A 85 -2.64 -9.36 11.58
C LYS A 85 -2.43 -7.83 11.72
N PRO A 86 -2.61 -7.25 12.93
CA PRO A 86 -2.30 -5.85 13.15
C PRO A 86 -0.81 -5.57 12.95
N ASP A 87 -0.49 -4.53 12.19
CA ASP A 87 0.87 -4.04 12.07
C ASP A 87 1.25 -3.18 13.27
N LYS A 88 2.53 -3.20 13.62
CA LYS A 88 3.09 -2.38 14.69
C LYS A 88 4.13 -1.43 14.09
N LEU A 89 4.13 -0.20 14.57
CA LEU A 89 5.17 0.77 14.25
C LEU A 89 6.39 0.47 15.11
N ASP A 90 7.56 0.40 14.50
CA ASP A 90 8.81 0.40 15.25
C ASP A 90 9.17 1.86 15.57
N GLU A 91 9.34 2.20 16.87
CA GLU A 91 9.64 3.57 17.30
C GLU A 91 10.94 4.11 16.70
N ASN A 92 11.80 3.24 16.18
CA ASN A 92 13.04 3.61 15.50
C ASN A 92 12.80 4.13 14.07
N ASP A 93 11.68 3.83 13.44
CA ASP A 93 11.40 4.23 12.05
C ASP A 93 11.31 5.75 11.85
N ALA A 94 11.00 6.48 12.91
CA ALA A 94 10.86 7.95 12.86
C ALA A 94 12.00 8.72 13.56
N ALA A 95 13.01 8.06 14.14
CA ALA A 95 13.76 8.65 15.25
C ALA A 95 15.06 9.39 14.92
N LYS A 96 15.70 9.24 13.76
CA LYS A 96 17.13 9.66 13.62
C LYS A 96 17.54 10.39 12.34
N SER A 97 16.64 10.96 11.56
CA SER A 97 17.07 11.70 10.37
C SER A 97 17.18 13.20 10.63
N HIS A 98 18.40 13.74 10.42
CA HIS A 98 18.68 15.17 10.33
C HIS A 98 18.35 15.60 8.90
N GLY A 99 17.47 16.58 8.72
CA GLY A 99 17.10 17.06 7.40
C GLY A 99 15.78 17.84 7.39
N SER A 100 15.37 18.23 6.20
CA SER A 100 14.06 18.87 6.02
C SER A 100 12.94 17.86 6.30
N VAL A 101 11.79 18.33 6.78
CA VAL A 101 10.61 17.46 7.07
C VAL A 101 10.23 16.61 5.85
N PHE A 102 10.40 17.16 4.65
CA PHE A 102 10.18 16.44 3.40
C PHE A 102 11.12 15.23 3.27
N ILE A 103 12.43 15.42 3.44
CA ILE A 103 13.43 14.34 3.30
C ILE A 103 13.19 13.26 4.37
N ILE A 104 12.95 13.68 5.61
CA ILE A 104 12.65 12.77 6.71
C ILE A 104 11.43 11.90 6.38
N THR A 105 10.35 12.53 5.92
CA THR A 105 9.13 11.82 5.55
C THR A 105 9.35 10.90 4.37
N PHE A 106 10.02 11.39 3.32
CA PHE A 106 10.30 10.59 2.12
C PHE A 106 11.07 9.32 2.47
N VAL A 107 12.18 9.44 3.22
CA VAL A 107 13.03 8.29 3.58
C VAL A 107 12.27 7.34 4.52
N ALA A 108 11.60 7.86 5.55
CA ALA A 108 10.87 7.03 6.50
C ALA A 108 9.75 6.23 5.80
N PHE A 109 8.97 6.87 4.94
CA PHE A 109 7.94 6.18 4.16
C PHE A 109 8.50 5.20 3.16
N PHE A 110 9.57 5.57 2.45
CA PHE A 110 10.23 4.68 1.49
C PHE A 110 10.68 3.38 2.17
N LEU A 111 11.32 3.48 3.32
CA LEU A 111 11.80 2.32 4.08
C LEU A 111 10.64 1.53 4.71
N ALA A 112 9.62 2.21 5.24
CA ALA A 112 8.47 1.55 5.83
C ALA A 112 7.66 0.73 4.82
N GLU A 113 7.57 1.20 3.57
CA GLU A 113 6.88 0.52 2.46
C GLU A 113 7.67 -0.66 1.88
N MET A 114 9.01 -0.67 2.04
CA MET A 114 9.82 -1.76 1.48
C MET A 114 9.43 -3.11 2.10
N GLY A 115 9.02 -4.05 1.25
CA GLY A 115 8.60 -5.39 1.67
C GLY A 115 7.23 -5.46 2.34
N ASP A 116 6.45 -4.37 2.29
CA ASP A 116 5.11 -4.34 2.86
C ASP A 116 4.05 -5.02 1.98
N LYS A 117 2.91 -5.36 2.58
CA LYS A 117 1.77 -6.01 1.89
C LYS A 117 1.26 -5.23 0.69
N THR A 118 1.26 -3.90 0.74
CA THR A 118 0.82 -3.04 -0.36
C THR A 118 1.82 -2.98 -1.50
N GLN A 119 3.12 -3.06 -1.21
CA GLN A 119 4.15 -3.23 -2.23
C GLN A 119 3.99 -4.57 -2.95
N VAL A 120 3.80 -5.68 -2.21
CA VAL A 120 3.56 -7.00 -2.79
C VAL A 120 2.27 -7.01 -3.60
N ALA A 121 1.18 -6.43 -3.09
CA ALA A 121 -0.07 -6.28 -3.84
C ALA A 121 0.12 -5.50 -5.15
N THR A 122 0.94 -4.45 -5.13
CA THR A 122 1.26 -3.66 -6.34
C THR A 122 1.98 -4.50 -7.40
N VAL A 123 2.96 -5.34 -6.99
CA VAL A 123 3.63 -6.30 -7.88
C VAL A 123 2.60 -7.23 -8.52
N LEU A 124 1.70 -7.82 -7.72
CA LEU A 124 0.71 -8.78 -8.20
C LEU A 124 -0.33 -8.15 -9.13
N LEU A 125 -0.79 -6.93 -8.81
CA LEU A 125 -1.72 -6.19 -9.64
C LEU A 125 -1.10 -5.83 -10.99
N ALA A 126 0.17 -5.41 -11.01
CA ALA A 126 0.89 -5.10 -12.24
C ALA A 126 1.12 -6.36 -13.08
N ALA A 127 1.51 -7.48 -12.46
CA ALA A 127 1.67 -8.76 -13.15
C ALA A 127 0.35 -9.27 -13.75
N LYS A 128 -0.79 -9.05 -13.03
CA LYS A 128 -2.11 -9.50 -13.48
C LYS A 128 -2.68 -8.66 -14.62
N PHE A 129 -2.60 -7.34 -14.49
CA PHE A 129 -3.33 -6.44 -15.38
C PHE A 129 -2.51 -5.94 -16.57
N HIS A 130 -1.19 -6.09 -16.54
CA HIS A 130 -0.27 -5.54 -17.55
C HIS A 130 -0.55 -4.05 -17.86
N ALA A 131 -0.94 -3.28 -16.85
CA ALA A 131 -1.37 -1.90 -16.95
C ALA A 131 -0.59 -1.01 -15.98
N LEU A 132 0.73 -0.90 -16.19
CA LEU A 132 1.70 -0.24 -15.33
C LEU A 132 1.20 1.09 -14.77
N TYR A 133 0.85 2.03 -15.66
CA TYR A 133 0.42 3.38 -15.25
C TYR A 133 -0.86 3.37 -14.41
N ALA A 134 -1.84 2.56 -14.82
CA ALA A 134 -3.11 2.46 -14.09
C ALA A 134 -2.91 1.89 -12.68
N VAL A 135 -2.04 0.90 -12.54
CA VAL A 135 -1.72 0.29 -11.25
C VAL A 135 -0.94 1.27 -10.38
N VAL A 136 0.14 1.89 -10.88
CA VAL A 136 0.96 2.84 -10.12
C VAL A 136 0.13 4.03 -9.63
N LEU A 137 -0.65 4.63 -10.52
CA LEU A 137 -1.52 5.77 -10.15
C LEU A 137 -2.61 5.33 -9.17
N GLY A 138 -3.23 4.17 -9.39
CA GLY A 138 -4.27 3.64 -8.53
C GLY A 138 -3.76 3.34 -7.11
N THR A 139 -2.65 2.63 -6.99
CA THR A 139 -2.04 2.32 -5.69
C THR A 139 -1.55 3.57 -4.97
N THR A 140 -0.98 4.54 -5.71
CA THR A 140 -0.57 5.84 -5.14
C THR A 140 -1.76 6.65 -4.63
N VAL A 141 -2.87 6.68 -5.37
CA VAL A 141 -4.12 7.33 -4.92
C VAL A 141 -4.69 6.62 -3.71
N GLY A 142 -4.71 5.28 -3.70
CA GLY A 142 -5.15 4.48 -2.56
C GLY A 142 -4.36 4.80 -1.28
N MET A 143 -3.04 4.85 -1.37
CA MET A 143 -2.15 5.26 -0.29
C MET A 143 -2.48 6.66 0.25
N ARG A 144 -2.77 7.62 -0.64
CA ARG A 144 -3.13 8.99 -0.24
C ARG A 144 -4.47 9.06 0.47
N ILE A 145 -5.46 8.28 0.03
CA ILE A 145 -6.79 8.22 0.68
C ILE A 145 -6.65 7.80 2.15
N ALA A 146 -5.74 6.88 2.46
CA ALA A 146 -5.49 6.44 3.83
C ALA A 146 -4.66 7.44 4.64
N ASN A 147 -3.58 7.96 4.07
CA ASN A 147 -2.56 8.69 4.83
C ASN A 147 -2.78 10.21 4.90
N VAL A 148 -3.35 10.85 3.85
CA VAL A 148 -3.57 12.32 3.86
C VAL A 148 -4.56 12.75 4.96
N PRO A 149 -5.70 12.07 5.18
CA PRO A 149 -6.57 12.39 6.30
C PRO A 149 -5.87 12.24 7.66
N ALA A 150 -5.00 11.25 7.83
CA ALA A 150 -4.22 11.06 9.05
C ALA A 150 -3.28 12.26 9.31
N VAL A 151 -2.62 12.76 8.26
CA VAL A 151 -1.75 13.95 8.36
C VAL A 151 -2.53 15.22 8.70
N LEU A 152 -3.72 15.42 8.10
CA LEU A 152 -4.50 16.66 8.24
C LEU A 152 -5.32 16.69 9.53
N LEU A 153 -5.94 15.57 9.91
CA LEU A 153 -6.89 15.47 11.01
C LEU A 153 -6.28 14.92 12.29
N GLY A 154 -5.10 14.31 12.19
CA GLY A 154 -4.37 13.76 13.31
C GLY A 154 -5.14 12.64 14.03
N LYS A 155 -4.91 12.52 15.35
CA LYS A 155 -5.47 11.46 16.19
C LYS A 155 -7.00 11.41 16.19
N ALA A 156 -7.67 12.55 16.09
CA ALA A 156 -9.14 12.64 16.11
C ALA A 156 -9.80 11.87 14.94
N ALA A 157 -9.12 11.73 13.80
CA ALA A 157 -9.61 10.91 12.70
C ALA A 157 -9.37 9.43 12.96
N ALA A 158 -8.20 9.08 13.49
CA ALA A 158 -7.85 7.70 13.79
C ALA A 158 -8.80 7.04 14.80
N ASP A 159 -9.19 7.78 15.86
CA ASP A 159 -10.05 7.28 16.93
C ASP A 159 -11.49 6.92 16.46
N ARG A 160 -11.89 7.37 15.27
CA ARG A 160 -13.23 7.08 14.70
C ARG A 160 -13.25 5.91 13.71
N ILE A 161 -12.09 5.42 13.30
CA ILE A 161 -12.00 4.38 12.29
C ILE A 161 -12.12 2.99 12.96
N PRO A 162 -13.08 2.14 12.55
CA PRO A 162 -13.19 0.77 13.03
C PRO A 162 -12.13 -0.12 12.35
N PHE A 163 -10.88 0.00 12.74
CA PHE A 163 -9.73 -0.68 12.10
C PHE A 163 -9.93 -2.19 11.91
N GLN A 164 -10.61 -2.86 12.85
CA GLN A 164 -10.87 -4.29 12.72
C GLN A 164 -11.81 -4.59 11.54
N ALA A 165 -12.89 -3.81 11.37
CA ALA A 165 -13.82 -3.97 10.26
C ALA A 165 -13.12 -3.67 8.92
N VAL A 166 -12.31 -2.61 8.86
CA VAL A 166 -11.55 -2.26 7.65
C VAL A 166 -10.59 -3.38 7.26
N ARG A 167 -9.86 -3.96 8.21
CA ARG A 167 -8.96 -5.11 7.93
C ARG A 167 -9.71 -6.33 7.41
N LEU A 168 -10.89 -6.63 7.96
CA LEU A 168 -11.72 -7.74 7.47
C LEU A 168 -12.19 -7.49 6.03
N VAL A 169 -12.61 -6.27 5.71
CA VAL A 169 -13.00 -5.88 4.34
C VAL A 169 -11.81 -5.97 3.39
N ALA A 170 -10.64 -5.45 3.79
CA ALA A 170 -9.42 -5.54 2.99
C ALA A 170 -8.99 -7.00 2.75
N ALA A 171 -8.98 -7.82 3.80
CA ALA A 171 -8.68 -9.25 3.67
C ALA A 171 -9.68 -9.97 2.76
N GLY A 172 -10.97 -9.65 2.87
CA GLY A 172 -12.02 -10.16 1.97
C GLY A 172 -11.77 -9.77 0.51
N LEU A 173 -11.38 -8.52 0.25
CA LEU A 173 -11.04 -8.07 -1.10
C LEU A 173 -9.84 -8.84 -1.67
N PHE A 174 -8.76 -9.00 -0.91
CA PHE A 174 -7.59 -9.77 -1.36
C PHE A 174 -7.93 -11.26 -1.57
N ALA A 175 -8.76 -11.84 -0.71
CA ALA A 175 -9.23 -13.22 -0.89
C ALA A 175 -10.05 -13.38 -2.18
N LEU A 176 -10.93 -12.42 -2.49
CA LEU A 176 -11.71 -12.39 -3.73
C LEU A 176 -10.81 -12.23 -4.96
N LEU A 177 -9.80 -11.35 -4.90
CA LEU A 177 -8.82 -11.18 -5.98
C LEU A 177 -8.01 -12.45 -6.21
N GLY A 178 -7.60 -13.14 -5.13
CA GLY A 178 -6.91 -14.42 -5.19
C GLY A 178 -7.77 -15.52 -5.80
N ALA A 179 -8.98 -15.70 -5.30
CA ALA A 179 -9.94 -16.67 -5.82
C ALA A 179 -10.27 -16.39 -7.31
N ALA A 180 -10.53 -15.14 -7.66
CA ALA A 180 -10.78 -14.75 -9.05
C ALA A 180 -9.59 -15.06 -9.95
N ALA A 181 -8.34 -14.81 -9.51
CA ALA A 181 -7.15 -15.15 -10.27
C ALA A 181 -7.04 -16.67 -10.52
N LEU A 182 -7.35 -17.50 -9.51
CA LEU A 182 -7.31 -18.96 -9.62
C LEU A 182 -8.39 -19.53 -10.56
N VAL A 183 -9.57 -18.89 -10.60
CA VAL A 183 -10.72 -19.39 -11.39
C VAL A 183 -10.68 -18.87 -12.83
N THR A 184 -10.37 -17.59 -13.03
CA THR A 184 -10.48 -16.95 -14.36
C THR A 184 -9.23 -17.09 -15.23
N GLY A 185 -8.13 -17.57 -14.68
CA GLY A 185 -6.90 -17.79 -15.45
C GLY A 185 -6.13 -16.53 -15.82
N GLY A 186 -6.40 -15.38 -15.18
CA GLY A 186 -5.71 -14.13 -15.47
C GLY A 186 -6.47 -13.19 -16.35
#